data_df6ee82b0b3c70fcf60916069684f9ee
#
_entry.id   df6ee82b0b3c70fcf60916069684f9ee
#
_cell.length_a   1.000
_cell.length_b   1.000
_cell.length_c   1.000
_cell.angle_alpha   90.00
_cell.angle_beta   90.00
_cell.angle_gamma   90.00
#
_symmetry.space_group_name_H-M   'P 1'
#
loop_
_entity.id
_entity.type
_entity.pdbx_description
1 polymer ?
#
loop_
_entity_poly.entity_id
_entity_poly.type
_entity_poly.pdbx_seq_one_letter_code
_entity_poly.pdbx_strand_id
1 'polypeptide(L)'
;MKTISSLILLCHVSLAFAADIKPIHKLSDSDRATRLQGDARATTVYREGLSNVIAFVELQTEIFPIAKPKGTRLLRREEKEVVWRTWQQFMEYTMALDSIERYQADWWRLKGDAKEDAFLVSYAAMLANYRASLEFIRAAEANPELDKVLNDAVPELGLPTGTYAKLKFQNLGVRIATEFAASEVTLKTFTSGRQEKLRELIKADGEYIWKAGRGKAELLTAKNALNILKRGAGSTWLPIQTGVSEWMGDTKVYRIGKSLVSEKQVAALQMKLMPGDVMLVRHEWYLSNVGLPGFWPHATLYIGTPEERQKFFTDTEVQSWLKAQGETNGDLEALLQTRSADAYNQSINPTNPHPVRVIEAISEGVSLTALVHALDCDSMVVLRPRLSKVEKAQAILRAFHYVGRPYDFNFDFSTDAELVCTELVYKSYEPAAGFTGLKLPTVEMLGRQVTPANEFAKLFDAQYGKPEQEFDFVSFLDGRERTKNAVEASVEDFRASWKRPKWHVLVQQ
;
A
#
# COMPACT_ATOMS: atom_id res chain seq x y z
N MET A 1 -8.25 40.82 -35.84
CA MET A 1 -7.32 39.69 -35.99
C MET A 1 -5.99 40.04 -35.31
N LYS A 2 -5.84 39.83 -34.05
CA LYS A 2 -4.62 39.82 -33.22
C LYS A 2 -5.09 39.74 -31.78
N THR A 3 -5.16 38.56 -31.20
CA THR A 3 -5.22 38.25 -29.73
C THR A 3 -5.68 36.83 -29.51
N ILE A 4 -4.94 35.85 -30.04
CA ILE A 4 -5.00 34.43 -29.62
C ILE A 4 -3.57 33.90 -29.76
N SER A 5 -2.65 34.36 -28.93
CA SER A 5 -1.26 33.85 -28.96
C SER A 5 -0.54 33.92 -27.60
N SER A 6 -1.28 34.07 -26.50
CA SER A 6 -0.64 34.20 -25.18
C SER A 6 -1.10 33.15 -24.14
N LEU A 7 -1.75 32.07 -24.57
CA LEU A 7 -2.24 31.02 -23.65
C LEU A 7 -1.54 29.64 -23.78
N ILE A 8 -0.45 29.57 -24.57
CA ILE A 8 0.27 28.31 -24.85
C ILE A 8 1.63 28.25 -24.12
N LEU A 9 1.98 29.24 -23.31
CA LEU A 9 3.34 29.31 -22.73
C LEU A 9 3.41 28.93 -21.22
N LEU A 10 2.38 28.34 -20.63
CA LEU A 10 2.38 27.91 -19.23
C LEU A 10 2.34 26.39 -19.03
N CYS A 11 2.40 25.61 -20.10
CA CYS A 11 2.42 24.13 -20.03
C CYS A 11 3.83 23.52 -20.20
N HIS A 12 4.90 24.30 -20.23
CA HIS A 12 6.22 23.77 -20.61
C HIS A 12 7.23 23.60 -19.47
N VAL A 13 6.84 23.76 -18.21
CA VAL A 13 7.77 23.56 -17.08
C VAL A 13 7.61 22.19 -16.38
N SER A 14 6.55 21.43 -16.69
CA SER A 14 6.32 20.09 -16.12
C SER A 14 6.88 18.93 -16.95
N LEU A 15 7.51 19.20 -18.09
CA LEU A 15 7.93 18.18 -19.07
C LEU A 15 9.33 17.60 -18.86
N ALA A 16 10.06 18.02 -17.83
CA ALA A 16 11.45 17.58 -17.63
C ALA A 16 11.59 16.23 -16.88
N PHE A 17 10.52 15.67 -16.31
CA PHE A 17 10.55 14.43 -15.53
C PHE A 17 9.82 13.25 -16.17
N ALA A 18 9.08 13.43 -17.24
CA ALA A 18 8.33 12.38 -17.94
C ALA A 18 9.15 11.58 -18.98
N ALA A 19 10.47 11.75 -19.03
CA ALA A 19 11.28 11.36 -20.20
C ALA A 19 11.57 9.85 -20.34
N ASP A 20 11.27 8.99 -19.32
CA ASP A 20 11.68 7.58 -19.35
C ASP A 20 10.52 6.55 -19.26
N ILE A 21 9.27 6.99 -19.15
CA ILE A 21 8.13 6.07 -19.06
C ILE A 21 7.71 5.66 -20.46
N LYS A 22 7.82 4.36 -20.73
CA LYS A 22 7.33 3.82 -21.98
C LYS A 22 5.80 3.72 -21.93
N PRO A 23 5.06 4.49 -22.76
CA PRO A 23 3.62 4.31 -22.90
C PRO A 23 3.30 2.86 -23.26
N ILE A 24 2.12 2.37 -22.85
CA ILE A 24 1.73 0.97 -23.05
C ILE A 24 1.86 0.49 -24.49
N HIS A 25 1.59 1.37 -25.47
CA HIS A 25 1.70 1.06 -26.89
C HIS A 25 3.15 0.91 -27.39
N LYS A 26 4.15 1.33 -26.60
CA LYS A 26 5.59 1.21 -26.90
C LYS A 26 6.26 0.05 -26.15
N LEU A 27 5.55 -0.65 -25.28
CA LEU A 27 6.07 -1.85 -24.62
C LEU A 27 6.21 -3.01 -25.60
N SER A 28 7.13 -3.95 -25.31
CA SER A 28 7.16 -5.24 -25.99
C SER A 28 5.85 -6.00 -25.74
N ASP A 29 5.51 -6.99 -26.56
CA ASP A 29 4.27 -7.76 -26.38
C ASP A 29 4.26 -8.52 -25.05
N SER A 30 5.41 -9.06 -24.62
CA SER A 30 5.58 -9.73 -23.33
C SER A 30 5.38 -8.77 -22.15
N ASP A 31 6.09 -7.62 -22.15
CA ASP A 31 5.98 -6.63 -21.08
C ASP A 31 4.56 -6.05 -20.99
N ARG A 32 3.93 -5.83 -22.16
CA ARG A 32 2.55 -5.37 -22.26
C ARG A 32 1.57 -6.37 -21.66
N ALA A 33 1.70 -7.66 -21.99
CA ALA A 33 0.85 -8.70 -21.45
C ALA A 33 0.98 -8.80 -19.93
N THR A 34 2.21 -8.82 -19.41
CA THR A 34 2.50 -8.80 -17.97
C THR A 34 1.88 -7.59 -17.30
N ARG A 35 2.02 -6.41 -17.91
CA ARG A 35 1.47 -5.16 -17.40
C ARG A 35 -0.05 -5.19 -17.35
N LEU A 36 -0.72 -5.59 -18.43
CA LEU A 36 -2.17 -5.67 -18.49
C LEU A 36 -2.74 -6.62 -17.45
N GLN A 37 -2.11 -7.78 -17.27
CA GLN A 37 -2.51 -8.74 -16.24
C GLN A 37 -2.32 -8.17 -14.82
N GLY A 38 -1.20 -7.50 -14.56
CA GLY A 38 -0.93 -6.84 -13.28
C GLY A 38 -1.95 -5.73 -12.98
N ASP A 39 -2.24 -4.86 -13.95
CA ASP A 39 -3.19 -3.76 -13.76
C ASP A 39 -4.64 -4.27 -13.63
N ALA A 40 -5.03 -5.35 -14.33
CA ALA A 40 -6.35 -5.99 -14.15
C ALA A 40 -6.53 -6.52 -12.73
N ARG A 41 -5.52 -7.21 -12.19
CA ARG A 41 -5.51 -7.69 -10.81
C ARG A 41 -5.57 -6.54 -9.82
N ALA A 42 -4.73 -5.53 -10.00
CA ALA A 42 -4.68 -4.34 -9.15
C ALA A 42 -6.01 -3.57 -9.13
N THR A 43 -6.66 -3.41 -10.27
CA THR A 43 -7.99 -2.79 -10.36
C THR A 43 -9.01 -3.52 -9.50
N THR A 44 -9.02 -4.86 -9.54
CA THR A 44 -9.91 -5.68 -8.71
C THR A 44 -9.66 -5.46 -7.23
N VAL A 45 -8.39 -5.54 -6.79
CA VAL A 45 -8.00 -5.36 -5.38
C VAL A 45 -8.32 -3.96 -4.87
N TYR A 46 -8.02 -2.92 -5.64
CA TYR A 46 -8.28 -1.54 -5.19
C TYR A 46 -9.77 -1.19 -5.15
N ARG A 47 -10.54 -1.74 -6.10
CA ARG A 47 -12.00 -1.61 -6.04
C ARG A 47 -12.57 -2.27 -4.78
N GLU A 48 -12.06 -3.44 -4.41
CA GLU A 48 -12.45 -4.13 -3.18
C GLU A 48 -12.06 -3.32 -1.94
N GLY A 49 -10.84 -2.76 -1.91
CA GLY A 49 -10.40 -1.85 -0.87
C GLY A 49 -11.32 -0.63 -0.73
N LEU A 50 -11.73 0.01 -1.83
CA LEU A 50 -12.73 1.09 -1.79
C LEU A 50 -14.08 0.61 -1.26
N SER A 51 -14.54 -0.59 -1.63
CA SER A 51 -15.79 -1.16 -1.13
C SER A 51 -15.73 -1.36 0.39
N ASN A 52 -14.61 -1.82 0.93
CA ASN A 52 -14.39 -1.97 2.36
C ASN A 52 -14.39 -0.61 3.08
N VAL A 53 -13.76 0.42 2.50
CA VAL A 53 -13.82 1.79 3.04
C VAL A 53 -15.26 2.31 3.09
N ILE A 54 -16.03 2.11 2.02
CA ILE A 54 -17.45 2.53 1.98
C ILE A 54 -18.28 1.76 3.01
N ALA A 55 -18.10 0.44 3.11
CA ALA A 55 -18.79 -0.36 4.11
C ALA A 55 -18.48 0.11 5.54
N PHE A 56 -17.21 0.45 5.83
CA PHE A 56 -16.85 1.04 7.11
C PHE A 56 -17.53 2.40 7.35
N VAL A 57 -17.54 3.29 6.36
CA VAL A 57 -18.23 4.58 6.44
C VAL A 57 -19.72 4.41 6.75
N GLU A 58 -20.38 3.44 6.13
CA GLU A 58 -21.80 3.15 6.35
C GLU A 58 -22.09 2.63 7.76
N LEU A 59 -21.14 1.94 8.39
CA LEU A 59 -21.26 1.48 9.78
C LEU A 59 -21.07 2.61 10.80
N GLN A 60 -20.36 3.69 10.45
CA GLN A 60 -20.08 4.82 11.33
C GLN A 60 -21.22 5.85 11.35
N THR A 61 -22.42 5.42 11.67
CA THR A 61 -23.67 6.24 11.55
C THR A 61 -23.68 7.48 12.45
N GLU A 62 -22.90 7.53 13.52
CA GLU A 62 -22.73 8.73 14.35
C GLU A 62 -21.89 9.82 13.66
N ILE A 63 -20.92 9.42 12.86
CA ILE A 63 -20.02 10.32 12.11
C ILE A 63 -20.61 10.61 10.73
N PHE A 64 -21.04 9.56 10.03
CA PHE A 64 -21.65 9.57 8.69
C PHE A 64 -23.14 9.19 8.79
N PRO A 65 -24.02 10.10 9.20
CA PRO A 65 -25.44 9.77 9.39
C PRO A 65 -26.14 9.48 8.07
N ILE A 66 -27.11 8.55 8.09
CA ILE A 66 -27.93 8.21 6.92
C ILE A 66 -28.79 9.39 6.43
N ALA A 67 -29.21 10.24 7.37
CA ALA A 67 -30.00 11.43 7.08
C ALA A 67 -29.41 12.65 7.81
N LYS A 68 -29.61 13.83 7.22
CA LYS A 68 -29.12 15.08 7.77
C LYS A 68 -29.67 15.30 9.20
N PRO A 69 -28.82 15.43 10.22
CA PRO A 69 -29.26 15.63 11.60
C PRO A 69 -29.96 16.98 11.76
N LYS A 70 -30.86 17.08 12.74
CA LYS A 70 -31.61 18.31 13.04
C LYS A 70 -30.78 19.46 13.62
N GLY A 71 -29.48 19.22 13.87
CA GLY A 71 -28.52 20.21 14.39
C GLY A 71 -27.11 19.88 13.95
N THR A 72 -26.18 20.85 14.13
CA THR A 72 -24.75 20.63 13.86
C THR A 72 -24.11 20.05 15.12
N ARG A 73 -23.58 18.83 15.02
CA ARG A 73 -22.76 18.21 16.07
C ARG A 73 -21.30 18.39 15.67
N LEU A 74 -20.50 18.98 16.56
CA LEU A 74 -19.06 19.04 16.38
C LEU A 74 -18.47 17.64 16.61
N LEU A 75 -17.58 17.22 15.72
CA LEU A 75 -16.84 15.96 15.85
C LEU A 75 -15.78 16.09 16.95
N ARG A 76 -15.69 15.10 17.84
CA ARG A 76 -14.63 14.97 18.82
C ARG A 76 -13.30 14.68 18.13
N ARG A 77 -12.20 14.82 18.85
CA ARG A 77 -10.85 14.62 18.30
C ARG A 77 -10.69 13.19 17.75
N GLU A 78 -11.11 12.20 18.52
CA GLU A 78 -11.04 10.78 18.14
C GLU A 78 -11.86 10.50 16.87
N GLU A 79 -13.04 11.10 16.76
CA GLU A 79 -13.89 10.98 15.57
C GLU A 79 -13.26 11.64 14.33
N LYS A 80 -12.57 12.78 14.51
CA LYS A 80 -11.81 13.41 13.42
C LYS A 80 -10.64 12.54 12.97
N GLU A 81 -9.94 11.89 13.90
CA GLU A 81 -8.85 10.96 13.56
C GLU A 81 -9.38 9.77 12.74
N VAL A 82 -10.53 9.22 13.09
CA VAL A 82 -11.23 8.19 12.29
C VAL A 82 -11.56 8.71 10.89
N VAL A 83 -12.12 9.92 10.79
CA VAL A 83 -12.44 10.55 9.49
C VAL A 83 -11.18 10.73 8.64
N TRP A 84 -10.12 11.27 9.19
CA TRP A 84 -8.87 11.53 8.45
C TRP A 84 -8.19 10.27 7.98
N ARG A 85 -8.12 9.21 8.81
CA ARG A 85 -7.54 7.91 8.43
C ARG A 85 -8.37 7.23 7.35
N THR A 86 -9.69 7.24 7.49
CA THR A 86 -10.61 6.71 6.47
C THR A 86 -10.46 7.46 5.15
N TRP A 87 -10.37 8.80 5.23
CA TRP A 87 -10.17 9.66 4.07
C TRP A 87 -8.82 9.42 3.39
N GLN A 88 -7.74 9.30 4.15
CA GLN A 88 -6.43 8.96 3.64
C GLN A 88 -6.47 7.66 2.83
N GLN A 89 -7.03 6.61 3.41
CA GLN A 89 -7.12 5.31 2.77
C GLN A 89 -7.99 5.34 1.51
N PHE A 90 -9.13 6.04 1.58
CA PHE A 90 -9.96 6.28 0.41
C PHE A 90 -9.19 6.97 -0.71
N MET A 91 -8.45 8.04 -0.40
CA MET A 91 -7.64 8.79 -1.38
C MET A 91 -6.51 7.94 -1.98
N GLU A 92 -5.90 7.06 -1.21
CA GLU A 92 -4.86 6.17 -1.70
C GLU A 92 -5.38 5.22 -2.78
N TYR A 93 -6.53 4.57 -2.55
CA TYR A 93 -7.15 3.69 -3.54
C TYR A 93 -7.63 4.46 -4.77
N THR A 94 -8.24 5.63 -4.58
CA THR A 94 -8.70 6.45 -5.71
C THR A 94 -7.55 6.94 -6.58
N MET A 95 -6.42 7.36 -5.98
CA MET A 95 -5.23 7.76 -6.72
C MET A 95 -4.59 6.58 -7.46
N ALA A 96 -4.59 5.39 -6.88
CA ALA A 96 -4.07 4.20 -7.54
C ALA A 96 -4.91 3.80 -8.76
N LEU A 97 -6.24 3.83 -8.64
CA LEU A 97 -7.16 3.57 -9.77
C LEU A 97 -7.04 4.64 -10.86
N ASP A 98 -6.97 5.92 -10.49
CA ASP A 98 -6.73 7.03 -11.44
C ASP A 98 -5.40 6.83 -12.19
N SER A 99 -4.38 6.31 -11.53
CA SER A 99 -3.10 5.99 -12.14
C SER A 99 -3.20 4.86 -13.17
N ILE A 100 -3.98 3.80 -12.86
CA ILE A 100 -4.21 2.71 -13.81
C ILE A 100 -4.96 3.23 -15.03
N GLU A 101 -6.04 3.98 -14.82
CA GLU A 101 -6.84 4.58 -15.87
C GLU A 101 -5.99 5.40 -16.83
N ARG A 102 -5.19 6.34 -16.29
CA ARG A 102 -4.31 7.21 -17.10
C ARG A 102 -3.24 6.45 -17.85
N TYR A 103 -2.61 5.46 -17.21
CA TYR A 103 -1.60 4.66 -17.88
C TYR A 103 -2.16 3.89 -19.06
N GLN A 104 -3.39 3.42 -18.96
CA GLN A 104 -4.09 2.72 -20.02
C GLN A 104 -4.81 3.67 -21.01
N ALA A 105 -4.76 4.99 -20.83
CA ALA A 105 -5.49 5.96 -21.65
C ALA A 105 -5.17 5.88 -23.15
N ASP A 106 -3.98 5.44 -23.52
CA ASP A 106 -3.55 5.22 -24.91
C ASP A 106 -4.03 3.86 -25.51
N TRP A 107 -4.97 3.14 -24.86
CA TRP A 107 -5.51 1.85 -25.30
C TRP A 107 -5.95 1.84 -26.77
N TRP A 108 -6.43 2.93 -27.29
CA TRP A 108 -6.89 3.07 -28.67
C TRP A 108 -5.77 2.92 -29.69
N ARG A 109 -4.50 3.09 -29.30
CA ARG A 109 -3.31 2.86 -30.15
C ARG A 109 -2.92 1.40 -30.27
N LEU A 110 -3.46 0.54 -29.40
CA LEU A 110 -3.23 -0.90 -29.41
C LEU A 110 -4.08 -1.61 -30.46
N LYS A 111 -3.75 -2.85 -30.76
CA LYS A 111 -4.47 -3.71 -31.70
C LYS A 111 -4.85 -5.03 -31.06
N GLY A 112 -5.85 -5.70 -31.64
CA GLY A 112 -6.29 -7.03 -31.21
C GLY A 112 -6.69 -7.08 -29.74
N ASP A 113 -6.36 -8.20 -29.09
CA ASP A 113 -6.70 -8.50 -27.70
C ASP A 113 -6.15 -7.47 -26.70
N ALA A 114 -4.92 -7.01 -26.93
CA ALA A 114 -4.30 -6.01 -26.05
C ALA A 114 -5.08 -4.69 -26.02
N LYS A 115 -5.74 -4.31 -27.11
CA LYS A 115 -6.58 -3.12 -27.17
C LYS A 115 -7.80 -3.26 -26.28
N GLU A 116 -8.47 -4.40 -26.34
CA GLU A 116 -9.64 -4.70 -25.53
C GLU A 116 -9.26 -4.80 -24.05
N ASP A 117 -8.20 -5.56 -23.72
CA ASP A 117 -7.72 -5.72 -22.35
C ASP A 117 -7.37 -4.36 -21.72
N ALA A 118 -6.63 -3.50 -22.42
CA ALA A 118 -6.28 -2.16 -21.93
C ALA A 118 -7.49 -1.26 -21.72
N PHE A 119 -8.47 -1.30 -22.64
CA PHE A 119 -9.73 -0.58 -22.47
C PHE A 119 -10.50 -1.07 -21.25
N LEU A 120 -10.66 -2.39 -21.08
CA LEU A 120 -11.40 -2.96 -19.95
C LEU A 120 -10.74 -2.61 -18.61
N VAL A 121 -9.41 -2.64 -18.53
CA VAL A 121 -8.65 -2.23 -17.33
C VAL A 121 -8.87 -0.74 -17.03
N SER A 122 -8.70 0.12 -18.02
CA SER A 122 -8.92 1.58 -17.88
C SER A 122 -10.34 1.89 -17.42
N TYR A 123 -11.32 1.28 -18.10
CA TYR A 123 -12.73 1.55 -17.82
C TYR A 123 -13.18 1.00 -16.47
N ALA A 124 -12.74 -0.20 -16.08
CA ALA A 124 -13.03 -0.74 -14.76
C ALA A 124 -12.43 0.12 -13.63
N ALA A 125 -11.20 0.63 -13.81
CA ALA A 125 -10.56 1.51 -12.86
C ALA A 125 -11.32 2.84 -12.71
N MET A 126 -11.74 3.45 -13.84
CA MET A 126 -12.56 4.66 -13.85
C MET A 126 -13.89 4.46 -13.13
N LEU A 127 -14.62 3.37 -13.43
CA LEU A 127 -15.93 3.11 -12.82
C LEU A 127 -15.84 2.84 -11.33
N ALA A 128 -14.84 2.05 -10.89
CA ALA A 128 -14.61 1.78 -9.47
C ALA A 128 -14.36 3.07 -8.69
N ASN A 129 -13.51 3.96 -9.24
CA ASN A 129 -13.22 5.27 -8.66
C ASN A 129 -14.47 6.18 -8.63
N TYR A 130 -15.18 6.24 -9.74
CA TYR A 130 -16.38 7.09 -9.88
C TYR A 130 -17.50 6.63 -8.93
N ARG A 131 -17.81 5.34 -8.88
CA ARG A 131 -18.81 4.77 -7.97
C ARG A 131 -18.48 5.06 -6.52
N ALA A 132 -17.27 4.67 -6.06
CA ALA A 132 -16.88 4.87 -4.67
C ALA A 132 -16.87 6.35 -4.27
N SER A 133 -16.47 7.24 -5.20
CA SER A 133 -16.53 8.69 -4.97
C SER A 133 -17.96 9.18 -4.77
N LEU A 134 -18.91 8.69 -5.56
CA LEU A 134 -20.34 9.04 -5.38
C LEU A 134 -20.90 8.54 -4.05
N GLU A 135 -20.55 7.32 -3.65
CA GLU A 135 -20.93 6.72 -2.36
C GLU A 135 -20.35 7.51 -1.19
N PHE A 136 -19.04 7.81 -1.22
CA PHE A 136 -18.38 8.58 -0.16
C PHE A 136 -18.91 10.01 -0.05
N ILE A 137 -19.08 10.70 -1.17
CA ILE A 137 -19.64 12.07 -1.20
C ILE A 137 -21.05 12.06 -0.60
N ARG A 138 -21.88 11.08 -0.98
CA ARG A 138 -23.24 10.94 -0.43
C ARG A 138 -23.25 10.77 1.08
N ALA A 139 -22.38 9.92 1.61
CA ALA A 139 -22.25 9.69 3.05
C ALA A 139 -21.76 10.95 3.78
N ALA A 140 -20.73 11.61 3.23
CA ALA A 140 -20.13 12.79 3.86
C ALA A 140 -21.08 14.02 3.83
N GLU A 141 -21.85 14.24 2.76
CA GLU A 141 -22.76 15.40 2.65
C GLU A 141 -23.94 15.34 3.62
N ALA A 142 -24.24 14.18 4.20
CA ALA A 142 -25.24 14.05 5.24
C ALA A 142 -24.87 14.79 6.54
N ASN A 143 -23.55 14.98 6.81
CA ASN A 143 -23.04 15.72 7.96
C ASN A 143 -22.22 16.95 7.50
N PRO A 144 -22.72 18.20 7.66
CA PRO A 144 -22.01 19.41 7.20
C PRO A 144 -20.64 19.64 7.81
N GLU A 145 -20.35 19.09 9.00
CA GLU A 145 -19.05 19.24 9.65
C GLU A 145 -17.95 18.42 8.91
N LEU A 146 -18.35 17.34 8.24
CA LEU A 146 -17.41 16.53 7.44
C LEU A 146 -16.84 17.30 6.25
N ASP A 147 -17.61 18.20 5.61
CA ASP A 147 -17.07 19.03 4.52
C ASP A 147 -15.85 19.84 4.96
N LYS A 148 -15.86 20.32 6.21
CA LYS A 148 -14.75 21.05 6.78
C LYS A 148 -13.60 20.11 7.14
N VAL A 149 -13.88 19.06 7.90
CA VAL A 149 -12.88 18.11 8.40
C VAL A 149 -12.12 17.40 7.27
N LEU A 150 -12.83 17.01 6.20
CA LEU A 150 -12.24 16.36 5.02
C LEU A 150 -11.44 17.32 4.12
N ASN A 151 -11.60 18.62 4.30
CA ASN A 151 -10.83 19.66 3.60
C ASN A 151 -9.72 20.26 4.48
N ASP A 152 -9.60 19.88 5.76
CA ASP A 152 -8.50 20.31 6.62
C ASP A 152 -7.18 19.70 6.14
N ALA A 153 -6.08 20.44 6.35
CA ALA A 153 -4.75 19.90 6.15
C ALA A 153 -4.37 18.98 7.31
N VAL A 154 -3.93 17.76 7.01
CA VAL A 154 -3.37 16.81 7.99
C VAL A 154 -2.01 16.35 7.48
N PRO A 155 -0.94 17.18 7.71
CA PRO A 155 0.39 16.92 7.17
C PRO A 155 0.95 15.54 7.56
N GLU A 156 0.64 15.07 8.76
CA GLU A 156 1.09 13.77 9.29
C GLU A 156 0.56 12.59 8.49
N LEU A 157 -0.58 12.79 7.81
CA LEU A 157 -1.19 11.79 6.93
C LEU A 157 -0.98 12.11 5.44
N GLY A 158 -0.20 13.14 5.13
CA GLY A 158 0.01 13.58 3.75
C GLY A 158 -1.24 14.15 3.07
N LEU A 159 -2.22 14.62 3.86
CA LEU A 159 -3.47 15.20 3.35
C LEU A 159 -3.36 16.73 3.28
N PRO A 160 -3.30 17.34 2.09
CA PRO A 160 -3.34 18.79 1.95
C PRO A 160 -4.77 19.33 2.05
N THR A 161 -4.87 20.64 2.27
CA THR A 161 -6.15 21.35 2.31
C THR A 161 -6.94 21.19 1.00
N GLY A 162 -8.25 21.00 1.09
CA GLY A 162 -9.16 21.05 -0.06
C GLY A 162 -9.23 19.76 -0.89
N THR A 163 -8.72 18.64 -0.37
CA THR A 163 -8.75 17.34 -1.07
C THR A 163 -10.15 16.85 -1.38
N TYR A 164 -11.08 17.02 -0.43
CA TYR A 164 -12.46 16.60 -0.62
C TYR A 164 -13.21 17.49 -1.63
N ALA A 165 -12.97 18.80 -1.61
CA ALA A 165 -13.54 19.72 -2.61
C ALA A 165 -13.09 19.34 -4.02
N LYS A 166 -11.82 18.93 -4.18
CA LYS A 166 -11.29 18.46 -5.46
C LYS A 166 -11.92 17.14 -5.90
N LEU A 167 -12.08 16.17 -4.99
CA LEU A 167 -12.78 14.92 -5.30
C LEU A 167 -14.20 15.21 -5.85
N LYS A 168 -14.95 16.09 -5.16
CA LYS A 168 -16.29 16.52 -5.59
C LYS A 168 -16.25 17.14 -7.00
N PHE A 169 -15.31 18.04 -7.25
CA PHE A 169 -15.17 18.68 -8.55
C PHE A 169 -14.90 17.67 -9.68
N GLN A 170 -14.01 16.70 -9.44
CA GLN A 170 -13.65 15.69 -10.43
C GLN A 170 -14.81 14.74 -10.74
N ASN A 171 -15.55 14.29 -9.71
CA ASN A 171 -16.54 13.23 -9.83
C ASN A 171 -18.00 13.71 -9.93
N LEU A 172 -18.27 14.99 -9.73
CA LEU A 172 -19.60 15.57 -9.93
C LEU A 172 -19.65 16.47 -11.18
N GLY A 173 -18.60 16.47 -12.00
CA GLY A 173 -18.49 17.29 -13.21
C GLY A 173 -19.12 16.64 -14.44
N VAL A 174 -19.48 17.47 -15.41
CA VAL A 174 -20.00 17.02 -16.73
C VAL A 174 -18.99 16.13 -17.45
N ARG A 175 -17.70 16.36 -17.26
CA ARG A 175 -16.62 15.61 -17.92
C ARG A 175 -16.72 14.11 -17.63
N ILE A 176 -16.78 13.72 -16.36
CA ILE A 176 -16.80 12.29 -15.98
C ILE A 176 -18.09 11.60 -16.46
N ALA A 177 -19.23 12.31 -16.45
CA ALA A 177 -20.48 11.78 -16.97
C ALA A 177 -20.42 11.55 -18.49
N THR A 178 -19.77 12.45 -19.23
CA THR A 178 -19.56 12.32 -20.69
C THR A 178 -18.62 11.15 -21.00
N GLU A 179 -17.54 11.02 -20.23
CA GLU A 179 -16.58 9.93 -20.37
C GLU A 179 -17.20 8.58 -20.07
N PHE A 180 -18.03 8.48 -19.04
CA PHE A 180 -18.84 7.30 -18.75
C PHE A 180 -19.74 6.91 -19.92
N ALA A 181 -20.51 7.86 -20.45
CA ALA A 181 -21.41 7.59 -21.58
C ALA A 181 -20.66 7.15 -22.85
N ALA A 182 -19.50 7.76 -23.16
CA ALA A 182 -18.68 7.40 -24.29
C ALA A 182 -18.06 6.00 -24.13
N SER A 183 -17.62 5.67 -22.92
CA SER A 183 -17.05 4.35 -22.61
C SER A 183 -18.07 3.24 -22.66
N GLU A 184 -19.32 3.48 -22.26
CA GLU A 184 -20.43 2.52 -22.42
C GLU A 184 -20.70 2.18 -23.90
N VAL A 185 -20.61 3.16 -24.80
CA VAL A 185 -20.72 2.93 -26.25
C VAL A 185 -19.53 2.10 -26.75
N THR A 186 -18.33 2.42 -26.29
CA THR A 186 -17.11 1.72 -26.69
C THR A 186 -17.11 0.27 -26.20
N LEU A 187 -17.56 0.01 -24.96
CA LEU A 187 -17.67 -1.34 -24.40
C LEU A 187 -18.44 -2.30 -25.30
N LYS A 188 -19.52 -1.82 -25.94
CA LYS A 188 -20.37 -2.61 -26.85
C LYS A 188 -19.63 -3.06 -28.11
N THR A 189 -18.51 -2.45 -28.46
CA THR A 189 -17.70 -2.85 -29.61
C THR A 189 -16.79 -4.05 -29.31
N PHE A 190 -16.60 -4.40 -28.03
CA PHE A 190 -15.76 -5.51 -27.58
C PHE A 190 -16.63 -6.69 -27.12
N THR A 191 -16.61 -7.78 -27.89
CA THR A 191 -17.49 -8.94 -27.70
C THR A 191 -16.75 -10.27 -27.44
N SER A 192 -15.44 -10.23 -27.21
CA SER A 192 -14.62 -11.45 -27.13
C SER A 192 -14.83 -12.30 -25.86
N GLY A 193 -15.53 -11.79 -24.85
CA GLY A 193 -15.68 -12.46 -23.55
C GLY A 193 -14.42 -12.46 -22.67
N ARG A 194 -13.35 -11.79 -23.10
CA ARG A 194 -12.10 -11.66 -22.31
C ARG A 194 -12.32 -10.86 -21.02
N GLN A 195 -11.44 -11.09 -20.04
CA GLN A 195 -11.44 -10.36 -18.75
C GLN A 195 -12.81 -10.42 -18.04
N GLU A 196 -13.40 -11.61 -17.93
CA GLU A 196 -14.75 -11.83 -17.39
C GLU A 196 -14.93 -11.11 -16.03
N LYS A 197 -13.95 -11.24 -15.13
CA LYS A 197 -14.00 -10.57 -13.81
C LYS A 197 -14.11 -9.04 -13.93
N LEU A 198 -13.33 -8.41 -14.80
CA LEU A 198 -13.44 -6.95 -15.02
C LEU A 198 -14.79 -6.58 -15.65
N ARG A 199 -15.34 -7.38 -16.54
CA ARG A 199 -16.66 -7.15 -17.14
C ARG A 199 -17.79 -7.21 -16.11
N GLU A 200 -17.71 -8.16 -15.16
CA GLU A 200 -18.64 -8.23 -14.03
C GLU A 200 -18.57 -6.96 -13.18
N LEU A 201 -17.36 -6.49 -12.85
CA LEU A 201 -17.15 -5.28 -12.08
C LEU A 201 -17.68 -4.04 -12.82
N ILE A 202 -17.35 -3.90 -14.11
CA ILE A 202 -17.85 -2.82 -14.99
C ILE A 202 -19.38 -2.80 -14.99
N LYS A 203 -20.03 -3.95 -15.13
CA LYS A 203 -21.47 -4.05 -15.11
C LYS A 203 -22.06 -3.60 -13.77
N ALA A 204 -21.54 -4.12 -12.66
CA ALA A 204 -22.04 -3.79 -11.33
C ALA A 204 -21.86 -2.30 -10.98
N ASP A 205 -20.72 -1.72 -11.31
CA ASP A 205 -20.44 -0.31 -11.02
C ASP A 205 -21.19 0.63 -11.97
N GLY A 206 -21.28 0.27 -13.25
CA GLY A 206 -22.07 1.00 -14.24
C GLY A 206 -23.56 1.06 -13.88
N GLU A 207 -24.16 -0.08 -13.47
CA GLU A 207 -25.55 -0.13 -13.02
C GLU A 207 -25.79 0.77 -11.80
N TYR A 208 -24.86 0.79 -10.85
CA TYR A 208 -24.95 1.67 -9.68
C TYR A 208 -24.91 3.15 -10.10
N ILE A 209 -23.95 3.53 -10.94
CA ILE A 209 -23.79 4.91 -11.43
C ILE A 209 -25.05 5.37 -12.19
N TRP A 210 -25.59 4.52 -13.05
CA TRP A 210 -26.85 4.81 -13.76
C TRP A 210 -28.02 5.04 -12.80
N LYS A 211 -28.17 4.22 -11.76
CA LYS A 211 -29.20 4.37 -10.74
C LYS A 211 -29.03 5.66 -9.94
N ALA A 212 -27.81 5.96 -9.54
CA ALA A 212 -27.47 7.18 -8.80
C ALA A 212 -27.75 8.46 -9.65
N GLY A 213 -27.52 8.39 -10.96
CA GLY A 213 -27.70 9.50 -11.91
C GLY A 213 -29.17 9.80 -12.24
N ARG A 214 -30.06 8.84 -12.23
CA ARG A 214 -31.46 8.99 -12.68
C ARG A 214 -32.38 9.89 -11.81
N GLY A 215 -31.92 10.36 -10.66
CA GLY A 215 -32.78 11.15 -9.77
C GLY A 215 -32.27 12.52 -9.36
N LYS A 216 -30.96 12.79 -9.45
CA LYS A 216 -30.37 14.03 -8.88
C LYS A 216 -29.07 14.49 -9.56
N ALA A 217 -28.52 13.74 -10.50
CA ALA A 217 -27.16 13.98 -11.04
C ALA A 217 -27.06 15.33 -11.78
N GLU A 218 -28.07 15.73 -12.56
CA GLU A 218 -28.02 17.00 -13.29
C GLU A 218 -28.12 18.22 -12.35
N LEU A 219 -28.90 18.13 -11.28
CA LEU A 219 -29.09 19.23 -10.32
C LEU A 219 -27.89 19.36 -9.35
N LEU A 220 -27.26 18.24 -8.95
CA LEU A 220 -26.07 18.26 -8.14
C LEU A 220 -24.85 18.74 -8.94
N THR A 221 -24.72 18.34 -10.20
CA THR A 221 -23.57 18.65 -11.06
C THR A 221 -23.42 20.14 -11.35
N ALA A 222 -24.50 20.81 -11.76
CA ALA A 222 -24.45 22.23 -12.14
C ALA A 222 -24.33 23.18 -10.94
N LYS A 223 -25.08 22.96 -9.86
CA LYS A 223 -25.04 23.81 -8.65
C LYS A 223 -23.74 23.63 -7.85
N ASN A 224 -23.25 22.38 -7.71
CA ASN A 224 -22.07 22.11 -6.92
C ASN A 224 -20.78 22.50 -7.65
N ALA A 225 -20.68 22.29 -8.97
CA ALA A 225 -19.55 22.76 -9.77
C ALA A 225 -19.36 24.28 -9.68
N LEU A 226 -20.45 25.06 -9.72
CA LEU A 226 -20.40 26.53 -9.59
C LEU A 226 -20.01 26.99 -8.17
N ASN A 227 -20.45 26.29 -7.14
CA ASN A 227 -20.10 26.61 -5.75
C ASN A 227 -18.66 26.20 -5.40
N ILE A 228 -18.17 25.12 -5.98
CA ILE A 228 -16.78 24.66 -5.81
C ILE A 228 -15.83 25.62 -6.52
N LEU A 229 -16.15 26.05 -7.73
CA LEU A 229 -15.36 27.08 -8.45
C LEU A 229 -15.31 28.41 -7.69
N LYS A 230 -16.39 28.82 -7.03
CA LYS A 230 -16.43 30.04 -6.20
C LYS A 230 -15.63 29.94 -4.91
N ARG A 231 -15.52 28.74 -4.30
CA ARG A 231 -14.75 28.51 -3.06
C ARG A 231 -13.28 28.17 -3.30
N GLY A 232 -12.94 27.61 -4.46
CA GLY A 232 -11.59 27.11 -4.79
C GLY A 232 -10.66 28.11 -5.47
N ALA A 233 -11.12 29.34 -5.75
CA ALA A 233 -10.31 30.34 -6.48
C ALA A 233 -9.10 30.91 -5.71
N GLY A 234 -8.79 30.42 -4.50
CA GLY A 234 -7.73 30.96 -3.64
C GLY A 234 -6.66 29.99 -3.19
N SER A 235 -6.65 28.72 -3.61
CA SER A 235 -5.67 27.78 -3.08
C SER A 235 -4.56 27.44 -4.08
N THR A 236 -3.34 27.77 -3.72
CA THR A 236 -2.03 27.44 -4.35
C THR A 236 -1.70 25.93 -4.40
N TRP A 237 -2.69 25.08 -4.17
CA TRP A 237 -2.55 23.62 -4.01
C TRP A 237 -2.46 22.82 -5.33
N LEU A 238 -2.95 23.36 -6.42
CA LEU A 238 -3.05 22.67 -7.72
C LEU A 238 -1.71 22.11 -8.30
N PRO A 239 -0.52 22.72 -8.15
CA PRO A 239 0.68 22.24 -8.81
C PRO A 239 1.26 20.93 -8.20
N ILE A 240 1.22 20.79 -6.87
CA ILE A 240 1.91 19.66 -6.19
C ILE A 240 1.16 18.35 -6.33
N GLN A 241 -0.18 18.39 -6.29
CA GLN A 241 -0.99 17.17 -6.39
C GLN A 241 -1.30 16.74 -7.81
N THR A 242 -1.35 17.65 -8.74
CA THR A 242 -1.39 17.30 -10.17
C THR A 242 -0.11 16.51 -10.51
N GLY A 243 1.06 16.95 -10.03
CA GLY A 243 2.32 16.24 -10.17
C GLY A 243 2.31 14.85 -9.52
N VAL A 244 1.76 14.68 -8.31
CA VAL A 244 1.68 13.38 -7.63
C VAL A 244 0.71 12.42 -8.34
N SER A 245 -0.45 12.87 -8.77
CA SER A 245 -1.41 12.04 -9.52
C SER A 245 -0.91 11.69 -10.92
N GLU A 246 -0.30 12.63 -11.63
CA GLU A 246 0.37 12.39 -12.90
C GLU A 246 1.51 11.41 -12.72
N TRP A 247 2.31 11.59 -11.69
CA TRP A 247 3.42 10.74 -11.35
C TRP A 247 3.00 9.31 -10.97
N MET A 248 1.96 9.10 -10.18
CA MET A 248 1.43 7.76 -9.89
C MET A 248 0.97 7.03 -11.16
N GLY A 249 0.38 7.75 -12.13
CA GLY A 249 0.05 7.21 -13.45
C GLY A 249 1.29 6.80 -14.23
N ASP A 250 2.28 7.66 -14.20
CA ASP A 250 3.46 7.54 -15.03
C ASP A 250 4.47 6.52 -14.50
N THR A 251 4.62 6.37 -13.21
CA THR A 251 5.74 5.65 -12.58
C THR A 251 5.50 4.17 -12.32
N LYS A 252 4.30 3.66 -12.51
CA LYS A 252 4.04 2.22 -12.52
C LYS A 252 4.91 1.43 -13.50
N VAL A 253 5.57 2.13 -14.41
CA VAL A 253 6.40 1.54 -15.49
C VAL A 253 7.86 1.93 -15.37
N TYR A 254 8.18 2.84 -14.46
CA TYR A 254 9.48 3.51 -14.44
C TYR A 254 10.66 2.57 -14.21
N ARG A 255 10.48 1.52 -13.40
CA ARG A 255 11.54 0.57 -13.11
C ARG A 255 11.03 -0.86 -13.01
N ILE A 256 10.36 -1.37 -14.06
CA ILE A 256 9.94 -2.77 -14.09
C ILE A 256 11.19 -3.64 -13.88
N GLY A 257 11.23 -4.40 -12.78
CA GLY A 257 12.33 -5.30 -12.44
C GLY A 257 13.65 -4.63 -12.08
N LYS A 258 13.64 -3.35 -11.62
CA LYS A 258 14.84 -2.64 -11.15
C LYS A 258 14.59 -1.95 -9.82
N SER A 259 15.20 -2.44 -8.78
CA SER A 259 15.25 -1.82 -7.46
C SER A 259 16.40 -0.80 -7.33
N LEU A 260 16.33 0.05 -6.31
CA LEU A 260 17.43 0.99 -5.98
C LEU A 260 18.50 0.34 -5.11
N VAL A 261 18.12 -0.66 -4.30
CA VAL A 261 19.07 -1.46 -3.52
C VAL A 261 19.75 -2.46 -4.46
N SER A 262 21.07 -2.39 -4.54
CA SER A 262 21.86 -3.25 -5.42
C SER A 262 22.18 -4.60 -4.76
N GLU A 263 22.37 -5.65 -5.54
CA GLU A 263 22.81 -6.97 -5.07
C GLU A 263 24.10 -6.89 -4.22
N LYS A 264 25.02 -5.99 -4.56
CA LYS A 264 26.24 -5.75 -3.76
C LYS A 264 25.90 -5.23 -2.35
N GLN A 265 24.90 -4.36 -2.23
CA GLN A 265 24.44 -3.87 -0.93
C GLN A 265 23.72 -4.97 -0.15
N VAL A 266 22.93 -5.81 -0.82
CA VAL A 266 22.29 -6.98 -0.19
C VAL A 266 23.34 -7.94 0.34
N ALA A 267 24.38 -8.25 -0.42
CA ALA A 267 25.49 -9.11 0.01
C ALA A 267 26.26 -8.51 1.21
N ALA A 268 26.53 -7.21 1.19
CA ALA A 268 27.17 -6.53 2.33
C ALA A 268 26.28 -6.52 3.58
N LEU A 269 24.97 -6.33 3.41
CA LEU A 269 24.00 -6.35 4.49
C LEU A 269 23.87 -7.74 5.12
N GLN A 270 23.90 -8.80 4.32
CA GLN A 270 23.81 -10.18 4.80
C GLN A 270 24.85 -10.49 5.88
N MET A 271 26.03 -9.88 5.79
CA MET A 271 27.09 -10.04 6.81
C MET A 271 26.77 -9.41 8.16
N LYS A 272 25.79 -8.50 8.20
CA LYS A 272 25.33 -7.79 9.41
C LYS A 272 24.07 -8.43 10.03
N LEU A 273 23.31 -9.21 9.25
CA LEU A 273 22.04 -9.81 9.65
C LEU A 273 22.24 -10.95 10.65
N MET A 274 21.31 -11.06 11.59
CA MET A 274 21.23 -12.16 12.57
C MET A 274 19.82 -12.76 12.57
N PRO A 275 19.68 -14.09 12.77
CA PRO A 275 18.35 -14.70 12.90
C PRO A 275 17.49 -14.01 13.96
N GLY A 276 16.26 -13.64 13.58
CA GLY A 276 15.35 -12.85 14.39
C GLY A 276 15.37 -11.33 14.11
N ASP A 277 16.19 -10.83 13.19
CA ASP A 277 16.13 -9.43 12.77
C ASP A 277 14.82 -9.15 12.00
N VAL A 278 14.23 -7.98 12.23
CA VAL A 278 13.06 -7.47 11.51
C VAL A 278 13.55 -6.50 10.45
N MET A 279 13.07 -6.65 9.23
CA MET A 279 13.38 -5.74 8.14
C MET A 279 12.11 -4.99 7.72
N LEU A 280 12.15 -3.66 7.71
CA LEU A 280 11.12 -2.86 7.05
C LEU A 280 11.58 -2.59 5.63
N VAL A 281 10.70 -2.83 4.68
CA VAL A 281 11.03 -2.81 3.26
C VAL A 281 10.06 -1.90 2.52
N ARG A 282 10.58 -1.14 1.55
CA ARG A 282 9.79 -0.28 0.70
C ARG A 282 10.11 -0.51 -0.77
N HIS A 283 9.07 -0.80 -1.53
CA HIS A 283 9.08 -0.86 -2.98
C HIS A 283 8.29 0.34 -3.52
N GLU A 284 8.97 1.35 -4.05
CA GLU A 284 8.33 2.63 -4.41
C GLU A 284 7.18 2.48 -5.42
N TRP A 285 7.27 1.51 -6.29
CA TRP A 285 6.40 1.36 -7.46
C TRP A 285 5.45 0.16 -7.38
N TYR A 286 5.41 -0.52 -6.25
CA TYR A 286 4.53 -1.67 -6.06
C TYR A 286 3.13 -1.23 -5.66
N LEU A 287 2.15 -1.81 -6.34
CA LEU A 287 0.72 -1.57 -6.09
C LEU A 287 0.30 -1.97 -4.68
N SER A 288 1.03 -2.89 -4.05
CA SER A 288 0.83 -3.32 -2.65
C SER A 288 1.06 -2.21 -1.62
N ASN A 289 1.74 -1.12 -2.00
CA ASN A 289 1.90 0.04 -1.11
C ASN A 289 0.60 0.83 -0.92
N VAL A 290 -0.37 0.64 -1.79
CA VAL A 290 -1.66 1.32 -1.71
C VAL A 290 -2.53 0.67 -0.63
N GLY A 291 -3.13 1.49 0.24
CA GLY A 291 -3.93 1.01 1.37
C GLY A 291 -3.14 0.77 2.66
N LEU A 292 -1.80 0.74 2.62
CA LEU A 292 -0.95 0.64 3.80
C LEU A 292 -0.45 2.04 4.23
N PRO A 293 -0.67 2.47 5.48
CA PRO A 293 -0.36 3.84 5.90
C PRO A 293 1.14 4.07 6.06
N GLY A 294 1.58 5.31 5.74
CA GLY A 294 2.92 5.80 6.02
C GLY A 294 3.97 5.43 4.97
N PHE A 295 5.22 5.79 5.28
CA PHE A 295 6.37 5.59 4.41
C PHE A 295 6.79 4.11 4.32
N TRP A 296 6.72 3.36 5.42
CA TRP A 296 7.09 1.94 5.49
C TRP A 296 5.87 1.04 5.29
N PRO A 297 5.70 0.39 4.13
CA PRO A 297 4.51 -0.40 3.86
C PRO A 297 4.65 -1.89 4.21
N HIS A 298 5.88 -2.42 4.36
CA HIS A 298 6.12 -3.85 4.47
C HIS A 298 7.12 -4.18 5.57
N ALA A 299 6.91 -5.31 6.26
CA ALA A 299 7.82 -5.86 7.26
C ALA A 299 8.04 -7.35 7.01
N THR A 300 9.28 -7.81 7.22
CA THR A 300 9.68 -9.20 7.03
C THR A 300 10.56 -9.67 8.19
N LEU A 301 10.63 -10.97 8.40
CA LEU A 301 11.45 -11.59 9.44
C LEU A 301 12.65 -12.32 8.81
N TYR A 302 13.84 -11.92 9.17
CA TYR A 302 15.06 -12.65 8.80
C TYR A 302 15.24 -13.89 9.69
N ILE A 303 15.23 -15.05 9.08
CA ILE A 303 15.37 -16.33 9.79
C ILE A 303 16.76 -16.96 9.62
N GLY A 304 17.54 -16.52 8.61
CA GLY A 304 18.81 -17.15 8.24
C GLY A 304 18.66 -18.54 7.59
N THR A 305 19.76 -19.11 7.12
CA THR A 305 19.82 -20.53 6.70
C THR A 305 19.89 -21.45 7.92
N PRO A 306 19.68 -22.79 7.76
CA PRO A 306 19.91 -23.74 8.84
C PRO A 306 21.30 -23.60 9.49
N GLU A 307 22.36 -23.45 8.69
CA GLU A 307 23.73 -23.30 9.18
C GLU A 307 23.92 -21.99 9.95
N GLU A 308 23.30 -20.90 9.49
CA GLU A 308 23.32 -19.60 10.18
C GLU A 308 22.58 -19.69 11.52
N ARG A 309 21.44 -20.37 11.58
CA ARG A 309 20.68 -20.60 12.82
C ARG A 309 21.43 -21.51 13.77
N GLN A 310 21.97 -22.65 13.30
CA GLN A 310 22.78 -23.55 14.13
C GLN A 310 23.96 -22.83 14.75
N LYS A 311 24.66 -21.99 14.00
CA LYS A 311 25.80 -21.20 14.50
C LYS A 311 25.35 -20.12 15.50
N PHE A 312 24.18 -19.52 15.31
CA PHE A 312 23.70 -18.40 16.13
C PHE A 312 23.13 -18.87 17.47
N PHE A 313 22.39 -19.99 17.49
CA PHE A 313 21.64 -20.47 18.63
C PHE A 313 22.40 -21.54 19.45
N THR A 314 23.66 -21.29 19.75
CA THR A 314 24.55 -22.24 20.47
C THR A 314 24.61 -22.01 21.97
N ASP A 315 24.02 -20.96 22.52
CA ASP A 315 24.15 -20.59 23.92
C ASP A 315 23.48 -21.60 24.86
N THR A 316 24.02 -21.74 26.05
CA THR A 316 23.52 -22.66 27.08
C THR A 316 22.04 -22.45 27.43
N GLU A 317 21.58 -21.20 27.42
CA GLU A 317 20.19 -20.85 27.67
C GLU A 317 19.27 -21.39 26.57
N VAL A 318 19.68 -21.25 25.29
CA VAL A 318 18.95 -21.80 24.15
C VAL A 318 18.91 -23.32 24.22
N GLN A 319 20.04 -23.96 24.52
CA GLN A 319 20.14 -25.41 24.69
C GLN A 319 19.21 -25.92 25.81
N SER A 320 19.16 -25.21 26.93
CA SER A 320 18.29 -25.53 28.05
C SER A 320 16.81 -25.39 27.68
N TRP A 321 16.47 -24.33 26.94
CA TRP A 321 15.11 -24.12 26.45
C TRP A 321 14.70 -25.21 25.45
N LEU A 322 15.56 -25.57 24.48
CA LEU A 322 15.29 -26.63 23.50
C LEU A 322 15.02 -27.97 24.18
N LYS A 323 15.81 -28.32 25.22
CA LYS A 323 15.57 -29.53 26.02
C LYS A 323 14.21 -29.49 26.73
N ALA A 324 13.81 -28.31 27.25
CA ALA A 324 12.50 -28.13 27.85
C ALA A 324 11.35 -28.23 26.83
N GLN A 325 11.61 -27.99 25.54
CA GLN A 325 10.68 -28.22 24.43
C GLN A 325 10.64 -29.69 23.97
N GLY A 326 11.40 -30.58 24.58
CA GLY A 326 11.47 -31.99 24.22
C GLY A 326 12.57 -32.33 23.20
N GLU A 327 13.40 -31.35 22.81
CA GLU A 327 14.51 -31.55 21.87
C GLU A 327 15.80 -31.88 22.66
N THR A 328 16.09 -33.17 22.75
CA THR A 328 17.15 -33.68 23.62
C THR A 328 18.56 -33.31 23.15
N ASN A 329 18.74 -33.12 21.86
CA ASN A 329 20.04 -32.79 21.26
C ASN A 329 20.38 -31.29 21.30
N GLY A 330 19.37 -30.46 21.69
CA GLY A 330 19.53 -29.01 21.72
C GLY A 330 19.65 -28.41 20.31
N ASP A 331 19.00 -29.01 19.33
CA ASP A 331 19.02 -28.60 17.93
C ASP A 331 17.70 -27.89 17.56
N LEU A 332 17.80 -26.57 17.25
CA LEU A 332 16.63 -25.80 16.82
C LEU A 332 16.07 -26.32 15.48
N GLU A 333 16.92 -26.83 14.59
CA GLU A 333 16.47 -27.35 13.30
C GLU A 333 15.62 -28.61 13.48
N ALA A 334 16.00 -29.49 14.39
CA ALA A 334 15.20 -30.67 14.73
C ALA A 334 13.82 -30.28 15.33
N LEU A 335 13.78 -29.23 16.16
CA LEU A 335 12.55 -28.71 16.71
C LEU A 335 11.65 -28.10 15.61
N LEU A 336 12.22 -27.30 14.68
CA LEU A 336 11.51 -26.74 13.54
C LEU A 336 10.95 -27.83 12.64
N GLN A 337 11.74 -28.87 12.34
CA GLN A 337 11.34 -30.01 11.54
C GLN A 337 10.19 -30.79 12.20
N THR A 338 10.24 -30.96 13.52
CA THR A 338 9.18 -31.68 14.26
C THR A 338 7.88 -30.88 14.33
N ARG A 339 7.98 -29.56 14.54
CA ARG A 339 6.80 -28.70 14.77
C ARG A 339 6.17 -28.14 13.51
N SER A 340 6.96 -28.00 12.42
CA SER A 340 6.54 -27.37 11.17
C SER A 340 7.22 -28.05 9.96
N ALA A 341 7.03 -29.37 9.83
CA ALA A 341 7.74 -30.23 8.87
C ALA A 341 7.67 -29.71 7.42
N ASP A 342 6.48 -29.32 6.94
CA ASP A 342 6.30 -28.84 5.57
C ASP A 342 7.06 -27.54 5.32
N ALA A 343 6.94 -26.57 6.23
CA ALA A 343 7.68 -25.30 6.15
C ALA A 343 9.19 -25.51 6.25
N TYR A 344 9.63 -26.38 7.15
CA TYR A 344 11.03 -26.72 7.28
C TYR A 344 11.59 -27.33 5.99
N ASN A 345 10.93 -28.34 5.42
CA ASN A 345 11.32 -28.97 4.18
C ASN A 345 11.36 -27.97 3.00
N GLN A 346 10.42 -27.03 2.94
CA GLN A 346 10.48 -25.95 1.96
C GLN A 346 11.68 -25.03 2.16
N SER A 347 12.07 -24.75 3.41
CA SER A 347 13.17 -23.84 3.74
C SER A 347 14.55 -24.40 3.35
N ILE A 348 14.72 -25.74 3.34
CA ILE A 348 15.97 -26.41 3.00
C ILE A 348 16.04 -26.91 1.54
N ASN A 349 14.89 -26.98 0.87
CA ASN A 349 14.78 -27.42 -0.53
C ASN A 349 14.18 -26.34 -1.43
N PRO A 350 14.87 -25.19 -1.58
CA PRO A 350 14.36 -24.10 -2.38
C PRO A 350 14.30 -24.52 -3.86
N THR A 351 13.21 -24.18 -4.52
CA THR A 351 13.09 -24.34 -5.98
C THR A 351 13.89 -23.32 -6.77
N ASN A 352 14.47 -22.37 -6.07
CA ASN A 352 15.22 -21.24 -6.58
C ASN A 352 16.72 -21.41 -6.22
N PRO A 353 17.66 -20.91 -7.03
CA PRO A 353 19.11 -21.08 -6.81
C PRO A 353 19.65 -20.35 -5.56
N HIS A 354 18.85 -19.50 -4.92
CA HIS A 354 19.22 -18.77 -3.72
C HIS A 354 18.62 -19.41 -2.46
N PRO A 355 19.39 -19.58 -1.37
CA PRO A 355 18.89 -20.15 -0.14
C PRO A 355 17.83 -19.26 0.51
N VAL A 356 16.83 -19.90 1.10
CA VAL A 356 15.77 -19.22 1.89
C VAL A 356 16.40 -18.62 3.15
N ARG A 357 16.05 -17.36 3.42
CA ARG A 357 16.52 -16.61 4.60
C ARG A 357 15.45 -15.75 5.26
N VAL A 358 14.29 -15.62 4.66
CA VAL A 358 13.25 -14.69 5.09
C VAL A 358 11.92 -15.41 5.15
N ILE A 359 11.09 -15.08 6.14
CA ILE A 359 9.65 -15.36 6.14
C ILE A 359 8.93 -14.02 6.00
N GLU A 360 8.00 -13.95 5.07
CA GLU A 360 7.19 -12.77 4.82
C GLU A 360 5.78 -13.14 4.33
N ALA A 361 4.79 -12.30 4.59
CA ALA A 361 3.48 -12.45 3.99
C ALA A 361 3.37 -11.53 2.77
N ILE A 362 3.18 -12.14 1.61
CA ILE A 362 3.02 -11.50 0.30
C ILE A 362 1.69 -11.95 -0.32
N SER A 363 1.36 -11.47 -1.51
CA SER A 363 0.08 -11.80 -2.19
C SER A 363 -0.22 -13.30 -2.28
N GLU A 364 0.79 -14.13 -2.30
CA GLU A 364 0.72 -15.60 -2.35
C GLU A 364 0.50 -16.24 -0.96
N GLY A 365 0.51 -15.43 0.11
CA GLY A 365 0.42 -15.88 1.50
C GLY A 365 1.75 -15.77 2.25
N VAL A 366 1.80 -16.39 3.43
CA VAL A 366 3.03 -16.47 4.24
C VAL A 366 4.02 -17.40 3.58
N SER A 367 5.10 -16.83 3.07
CA SER A 367 6.05 -17.48 2.17
C SER A 367 7.47 -17.45 2.71
N LEU A 368 8.23 -18.46 2.30
CA LEU A 368 9.67 -18.59 2.51
C LEU A 368 10.41 -18.03 1.31
N THR A 369 11.20 -16.98 1.52
CA THR A 369 11.77 -16.17 0.44
C THR A 369 13.30 -16.10 0.56
N ALA A 370 14.00 -16.02 -0.58
CA ALA A 370 15.42 -15.72 -0.60
C ALA A 370 15.66 -14.24 -0.26
N LEU A 371 16.76 -13.95 0.45
CA LEU A 371 17.10 -12.57 0.84
C LEU A 371 17.18 -11.61 -0.34
N VAL A 372 17.71 -12.05 -1.46
CA VAL A 372 17.82 -11.24 -2.69
C VAL A 372 16.45 -10.85 -3.27
N HIS A 373 15.42 -11.68 -3.06
CA HIS A 373 14.05 -11.38 -3.49
C HIS A 373 13.32 -10.48 -2.50
N ALA A 374 13.44 -10.77 -1.20
CA ALA A 374 12.85 -9.94 -0.16
C ALA A 374 13.43 -8.51 -0.15
N LEU A 375 14.68 -8.34 -0.58
CA LEU A 375 15.39 -7.06 -0.67
C LEU A 375 15.53 -6.52 -2.11
N ASP A 376 14.79 -7.05 -3.08
CA ASP A 376 14.61 -6.39 -4.39
C ASP A 376 13.72 -5.16 -4.24
N CYS A 377 14.22 -4.15 -3.51
CA CYS A 377 13.45 -3.02 -3.00
C CYS A 377 14.19 -1.69 -3.20
N ASP A 378 13.52 -0.60 -2.87
CA ASP A 378 14.06 0.76 -3.06
C ASP A 378 14.63 1.34 -1.77
N SER A 379 14.03 1.05 -0.64
CA SER A 379 14.57 1.41 0.68
C SER A 379 14.33 0.26 1.65
N MET A 380 15.26 0.08 2.59
CA MET A 380 15.10 -0.92 3.64
C MET A 380 15.88 -0.56 4.89
N VAL A 381 15.36 -0.97 6.05
CA VAL A 381 16.04 -0.85 7.34
C VAL A 381 16.02 -2.20 8.06
N VAL A 382 17.07 -2.49 8.78
CA VAL A 382 17.17 -3.64 9.68
C VAL A 382 17.09 -3.15 11.12
N LEU A 383 16.13 -3.72 11.84
CA LEU A 383 15.89 -3.51 13.26
C LEU A 383 16.13 -4.83 14.00
N ARG A 384 16.99 -4.79 15.00
CA ARG A 384 17.32 -5.97 15.82
C ARG A 384 16.53 -5.93 17.12
N PRO A 385 15.62 -6.89 17.38
CA PRO A 385 14.91 -6.99 18.65
C PRO A 385 15.90 -7.09 19.83
N ARG A 386 15.69 -6.30 20.87
CA ARG A 386 16.41 -6.37 22.15
C ARG A 386 15.87 -7.48 23.02
N LEU A 387 15.86 -8.68 22.47
CA LEU A 387 15.39 -9.90 23.09
C LEU A 387 16.54 -10.90 23.22
N SER A 388 16.38 -11.83 24.16
CA SER A 388 17.30 -12.94 24.31
C SER A 388 17.32 -13.83 23.06
N LYS A 389 18.38 -14.64 22.89
CA LYS A 389 18.42 -15.61 21.79
C LYS A 389 17.32 -16.67 21.93
N VAL A 390 16.94 -17.04 23.14
CA VAL A 390 15.80 -17.94 23.38
C VAL A 390 14.53 -17.36 22.79
N GLU A 391 14.24 -16.08 23.04
CA GLU A 391 13.03 -15.42 22.52
C GLU A 391 13.09 -15.26 20.99
N LYS A 392 14.26 -15.00 20.41
CA LYS A 392 14.44 -14.98 18.95
C LYS A 392 14.19 -16.35 18.32
N ALA A 393 14.64 -17.43 18.97
CA ALA A 393 14.36 -18.80 18.53
C ALA A 393 12.87 -19.12 18.61
N GLN A 394 12.19 -18.68 19.70
CA GLN A 394 10.74 -18.83 19.85
C GLN A 394 9.99 -18.05 18.77
N ALA A 395 10.39 -16.82 18.45
CA ALA A 395 9.79 -16.02 17.39
C ALA A 395 9.91 -16.68 16.01
N ILE A 396 11.08 -17.24 15.70
CA ILE A 396 11.29 -18.01 14.47
C ILE A 396 10.41 -19.25 14.45
N LEU A 397 10.31 -19.99 15.53
CA LEU A 397 9.44 -21.16 15.62
C LEU A 397 7.96 -20.81 15.37
N ARG A 398 7.50 -19.68 15.93
CA ARG A 398 6.15 -19.16 15.66
C ARG A 398 5.97 -18.77 14.20
N ALA A 399 6.94 -18.07 13.59
CA ALA A 399 6.88 -17.68 12.19
C ALA A 399 6.77 -18.89 11.26
N PHE A 400 7.51 -19.97 11.51
CA PHE A 400 7.41 -21.22 10.76
C PHE A 400 6.02 -21.86 10.83
N HIS A 401 5.33 -21.71 11.96
CA HIS A 401 3.96 -22.22 12.11
C HIS A 401 2.95 -21.51 11.17
N TYR A 402 3.24 -20.27 10.78
CA TYR A 402 2.38 -19.49 9.89
C TYR A 402 2.63 -19.70 8.41
N VAL A 403 3.73 -20.34 8.00
CA VAL A 403 4.06 -20.58 6.60
C VAL A 403 2.96 -21.35 5.87
N GLY A 404 2.58 -20.88 4.69
CA GLY A 404 1.52 -21.44 3.86
C GLY A 404 0.11 -20.89 4.16
N ARG A 405 -0.07 -20.03 5.16
CA ARG A 405 -1.36 -19.38 5.39
C ARG A 405 -1.63 -18.33 4.30
N PRO A 406 -2.89 -18.17 3.86
CA PRO A 406 -3.27 -17.16 2.89
C PRO A 406 -2.94 -15.73 3.36
N TYR A 407 -2.81 -14.81 2.40
CA TYR A 407 -2.68 -13.39 2.70
C TYR A 407 -4.04 -12.79 3.05
N ASP A 408 -4.11 -12.04 4.16
CA ASP A 408 -5.31 -11.32 4.56
C ASP A 408 -5.45 -10.01 3.78
N PHE A 409 -6.20 -10.04 2.70
CA PHE A 409 -6.57 -8.84 1.94
C PHE A 409 -7.61 -7.98 2.66
N ASN A 410 -8.27 -8.51 3.68
CA ASN A 410 -9.28 -7.80 4.47
C ASN A 410 -8.68 -7.08 5.68
N PHE A 411 -7.41 -7.33 6.00
CA PHE A 411 -6.72 -6.79 7.17
C PHE A 411 -7.48 -7.08 8.49
N ASP A 412 -7.98 -8.31 8.66
CA ASP A 412 -8.70 -8.75 9.85
C ASP A 412 -7.77 -9.45 10.85
N PHE A 413 -7.15 -8.68 11.73
CA PHE A 413 -6.24 -9.16 12.77
C PHE A 413 -6.95 -9.95 13.89
N SER A 414 -8.26 -10.16 13.80
CA SER A 414 -9.02 -10.96 14.79
C SER A 414 -8.91 -12.47 14.54
N THR A 415 -8.43 -12.88 13.37
CA THR A 415 -8.27 -14.30 12.99
C THR A 415 -6.85 -14.59 12.57
N ASP A 416 -6.29 -15.73 13.00
CA ASP A 416 -4.98 -16.22 12.55
C ASP A 416 -5.08 -17.04 11.24
N ALA A 417 -6.24 -17.06 10.59
CA ALA A 417 -6.45 -17.87 9.39
C ALA A 417 -5.74 -17.29 8.15
N GLU A 418 -5.69 -15.95 8.04
CA GLU A 418 -5.05 -15.19 7.00
C GLU A 418 -4.16 -14.14 7.66
N LEU A 419 -3.02 -13.78 7.06
CA LEU A 419 -2.04 -12.88 7.67
C LEU A 419 -1.52 -11.82 6.70
N VAL A 420 -1.37 -10.58 7.18
CA VAL A 420 -0.62 -9.54 6.46
C VAL A 420 0.85 -9.50 6.92
N CYS A 421 1.71 -8.85 6.13
CA CYS A 421 3.15 -8.86 6.36
C CYS A 421 3.58 -8.39 7.77
N THR A 422 2.96 -7.34 8.26
CA THR A 422 3.27 -6.77 9.59
C THR A 422 2.68 -7.58 10.71
N GLU A 423 1.54 -8.22 10.48
CA GLU A 423 0.91 -9.11 11.43
C GLU A 423 1.73 -10.38 11.65
N LEU A 424 2.33 -10.93 10.61
CA LEU A 424 3.26 -12.04 10.74
C LEU A 424 4.39 -11.71 11.72
N VAL A 425 5.01 -10.53 11.59
CA VAL A 425 6.05 -10.08 12.52
C VAL A 425 5.47 -9.84 13.92
N TYR A 426 4.31 -9.20 14.02
CA TYR A 426 3.60 -8.98 15.29
C TYR A 426 3.34 -10.31 16.00
N LYS A 427 2.69 -11.26 15.35
CA LYS A 427 2.36 -12.58 15.91
C LYS A 427 3.60 -13.42 16.26
N SER A 428 4.70 -13.25 15.52
CA SER A 428 5.96 -13.90 15.84
C SER A 428 6.56 -13.38 17.16
N TYR A 429 6.40 -12.09 17.45
CA TYR A 429 6.96 -11.43 18.61
C TYR A 429 5.94 -11.01 19.67
N GLU A 430 4.67 -11.32 19.52
CA GLU A 430 3.61 -10.97 20.48
C GLU A 430 3.91 -11.56 21.87
N PRO A 431 3.87 -10.75 22.94
CA PRO A 431 4.07 -11.20 24.31
C PRO A 431 3.12 -12.35 24.69
N ALA A 432 3.65 -13.36 25.40
CA ALA A 432 2.86 -14.50 25.88
C ALA A 432 3.46 -15.07 27.17
N ALA A 433 2.81 -16.05 27.79
CA ALA A 433 3.33 -16.72 28.97
C ALA A 433 4.71 -17.33 28.68
N GLY A 434 5.74 -16.92 29.42
CA GLY A 434 7.14 -17.34 29.23
C GLY A 434 7.84 -16.74 28.01
N PHE A 435 7.29 -15.69 27.43
CA PHE A 435 7.83 -14.97 26.28
C PHE A 435 7.58 -13.48 26.45
N THR A 436 8.63 -12.69 26.71
CA THR A 436 8.51 -11.23 26.90
C THR A 436 8.02 -10.56 25.62
N GLY A 437 8.57 -10.98 24.47
CA GLY A 437 8.20 -10.48 23.16
C GLY A 437 8.47 -9.00 22.96
N LEU A 438 7.90 -8.43 21.91
CA LEU A 438 7.99 -7.01 21.59
C LEU A 438 6.64 -6.33 21.83
N LYS A 439 6.65 -5.16 22.45
CA LYS A 439 5.46 -4.34 22.68
C LYS A 439 5.19 -3.45 21.45
N LEU A 440 4.78 -4.09 20.36
CA LEU A 440 4.49 -3.40 19.11
C LEU A 440 3.16 -2.66 19.19
N PRO A 441 3.08 -1.40 18.71
CA PRO A 441 1.86 -0.61 18.78
C PRO A 441 0.81 -1.14 17.79
N THR A 442 -0.44 -1.16 18.21
CA THR A 442 -1.58 -1.33 17.33
C THR A 442 -2.29 0.00 17.11
N VAL A 443 -2.86 0.20 15.96
CA VAL A 443 -3.71 1.34 15.61
C VAL A 443 -5.02 0.85 15.02
N GLU A 444 -6.10 1.56 15.31
CA GLU A 444 -7.38 1.25 14.70
C GLU A 444 -7.46 1.81 13.29
N MET A 445 -7.75 0.94 12.33
CA MET A 445 -8.01 1.28 10.93
C MET A 445 -9.27 0.57 10.46
N LEU A 446 -10.24 1.32 9.95
CA LEU A 446 -11.53 0.76 9.49
C LEU A 446 -12.20 -0.15 10.54
N GLY A 447 -12.11 0.20 11.83
CA GLY A 447 -12.69 -0.58 12.92
C GLY A 447 -11.89 -1.83 13.30
N ARG A 448 -10.67 -2.00 12.79
CA ARG A 448 -9.79 -3.15 13.07
C ARG A 448 -8.49 -2.70 13.71
N GLN A 449 -7.97 -3.51 14.62
CA GLN A 449 -6.64 -3.28 15.20
C GLN A 449 -5.58 -3.81 14.23
N VAL A 450 -4.69 -2.94 13.79
CA VAL A 450 -3.61 -3.28 12.85
C VAL A 450 -2.26 -2.76 13.38
N THR A 451 -1.17 -3.36 12.93
CA THR A 451 0.19 -2.90 13.27
C THR A 451 0.94 -2.53 11.98
N PRO A 452 0.75 -1.33 11.41
CA PRO A 452 1.45 -0.93 10.19
C PRO A 452 2.97 -0.90 10.39
N ALA A 453 3.76 -1.24 9.37
CA ALA A 453 5.23 -1.20 9.43
C ALA A 453 5.77 0.19 9.79
N ASN A 454 5.06 1.24 9.41
CA ASN A 454 5.42 2.62 9.76
C ASN A 454 5.39 2.88 11.28
N GLU A 455 4.52 2.18 12.02
CA GLU A 455 4.45 2.29 13.48
C GLU A 455 5.68 1.66 14.16
N PHE A 456 6.37 0.68 13.53
CA PHE A 456 7.65 0.15 14.04
C PHE A 456 8.74 1.22 13.96
N ALA A 457 8.83 1.96 12.85
CA ALA A 457 9.77 3.05 12.72
C ALA A 457 9.47 4.21 13.68
N LYS A 458 8.19 4.53 13.89
CA LYS A 458 7.75 5.53 14.86
C LYS A 458 8.03 5.11 16.29
N LEU A 459 7.80 3.84 16.65
CA LEU A 459 8.15 3.27 17.96
C LEU A 459 9.65 3.40 18.21
N PHE A 460 10.47 3.01 17.22
CA PHE A 460 11.93 3.14 17.31
C PHE A 460 12.36 4.59 17.59
N ASP A 461 11.82 5.56 16.83
CA ASP A 461 12.15 6.99 17.05
C ASP A 461 11.74 7.46 18.46
N ALA A 462 10.53 7.07 18.92
CA ALA A 462 10.02 7.44 20.24
C ALA A 462 10.84 6.87 21.41
N GLN A 463 11.41 5.68 21.24
CA GLN A 463 12.14 4.95 22.27
C GLN A 463 13.67 5.08 22.15
N TYR A 464 14.18 5.68 21.09
CA TYR A 464 15.61 5.75 20.82
C TYR A 464 16.41 6.34 21.99
N GLY A 465 17.40 5.60 22.46
CA GLY A 465 18.25 5.96 23.60
C GLY A 465 17.61 5.80 24.97
N LYS A 466 16.39 5.25 25.07
CA LYS A 466 15.68 5.02 26.33
C LYS A 466 15.80 3.56 26.79
N PRO A 467 15.64 3.28 28.09
CA PRO A 467 15.69 1.91 28.62
C PRO A 467 14.68 0.95 28.00
N GLU A 468 13.49 1.46 27.64
CA GLU A 468 12.39 0.70 27.04
C GLU A 468 12.53 0.45 25.54
N GLN A 469 13.66 0.78 24.93
CA GLN A 469 13.89 0.60 23.50
C GLN A 469 13.79 -0.87 23.11
N GLU A 470 12.83 -1.17 22.21
CA GLU A 470 12.54 -2.55 21.75
C GLU A 470 13.53 -3.04 20.68
N PHE A 471 14.11 -2.12 19.89
CA PHE A 471 14.98 -2.47 18.77
C PHE A 471 16.32 -1.73 18.79
N ASP A 472 17.38 -2.41 18.37
CA ASP A 472 18.63 -1.77 17.95
C ASP A 472 18.61 -1.50 16.45
N PHE A 473 19.20 -0.39 16.04
CA PHE A 473 19.44 -0.06 14.63
C PHE A 473 20.65 -0.84 14.11
N VAL A 474 20.49 -1.50 12.95
CA VAL A 474 21.59 -2.26 12.32
C VAL A 474 22.09 -1.57 11.05
N SER A 475 21.18 -1.23 10.13
CA SER A 475 21.53 -0.61 8.85
C SER A 475 20.28 0.01 8.20
N PHE A 476 20.47 1.11 7.48
CA PHE A 476 19.42 1.73 6.67
C PHE A 476 19.97 2.01 5.26
N LEU A 477 19.34 1.44 4.25
CA LEU A 477 19.57 1.75 2.85
C LEU A 477 18.42 2.62 2.37
N ASP A 478 18.69 3.89 2.06
CA ASP A 478 17.71 4.90 1.68
C ASP A 478 17.75 5.13 0.17
N GLY A 479 16.65 4.83 -0.50
CA GLY A 479 16.53 4.96 -1.95
C GLY A 479 16.54 6.41 -2.41
N ARG A 480 17.29 6.68 -3.45
CA ARG A 480 17.45 8.00 -4.10
C ARG A 480 17.04 7.90 -5.56
N GLU A 481 15.82 8.33 -5.89
CA GLU A 481 15.30 8.26 -7.25
C GLU A 481 16.15 9.08 -8.22
N ARG A 482 16.60 10.25 -7.81
CA ARG A 482 17.41 11.13 -8.66
C ARG A 482 18.71 10.48 -9.15
N THR A 483 19.37 9.72 -8.27
CA THR A 483 20.64 9.02 -8.57
C THR A 483 20.44 7.56 -8.93
N LYS A 484 19.20 7.06 -8.88
CA LYS A 484 18.79 5.68 -9.21
C LYS A 484 19.58 4.63 -8.43
N ASN A 485 19.82 4.88 -7.14
CA ASN A 485 20.52 3.97 -6.24
C ASN A 485 20.03 4.15 -4.81
N ALA A 486 20.31 3.19 -3.94
CA ALA A 486 20.19 3.36 -2.50
C ALA A 486 21.55 3.77 -1.90
N VAL A 487 21.50 4.59 -0.85
CA VAL A 487 22.68 5.00 -0.08
C VAL A 487 22.57 4.48 1.36
N GLU A 488 23.70 4.14 1.98
CA GLU A 488 23.73 3.85 3.41
C GLU A 488 23.49 5.16 4.17
N ALA A 489 22.45 5.19 5.01
CA ALA A 489 21.97 6.37 5.71
C ALA A 489 22.07 6.20 7.23
N SER A 490 22.06 7.30 7.96
CA SER A 490 22.24 7.32 9.40
C SER A 490 21.01 6.83 10.18
N VAL A 491 21.21 6.58 11.47
CA VAL A 491 20.07 6.30 12.38
C VAL A 491 19.15 7.51 12.52
N GLU A 492 19.67 8.72 12.44
CA GLU A 492 18.90 9.96 12.46
C GLU A 492 18.00 10.07 11.23
N ASP A 493 18.50 9.72 10.05
CA ASP A 493 17.72 9.66 8.82
C ASP A 493 16.59 8.63 8.92
N PHE A 494 16.88 7.46 9.52
CA PHE A 494 15.85 6.45 9.77
C PHE A 494 14.79 6.95 10.76
N ARG A 495 15.19 7.56 11.86
CA ARG A 495 14.28 8.15 12.87
C ARG A 495 13.35 9.21 12.29
N ALA A 496 13.81 9.94 11.29
CA ALA A 496 12.97 10.91 10.58
C ALA A 496 12.07 10.27 9.51
N SER A 497 12.36 9.05 9.07
CA SER A 497 11.76 8.44 7.87
C SER A 497 10.25 8.17 7.99
N TRP A 498 9.74 7.81 9.17
CA TRP A 498 8.31 7.53 9.37
C TRP A 498 7.41 8.75 9.16
N LYS A 499 7.99 9.98 9.21
CA LYS A 499 7.30 11.26 8.94
C LYS A 499 7.26 11.60 7.46
N ARG A 500 8.00 10.85 6.62
CA ARG A 500 8.05 11.12 5.19
C ARG A 500 6.69 10.83 4.58
N PRO A 501 6.23 11.68 3.64
CA PRO A 501 5.03 11.37 2.89
C PRO A 501 5.22 10.03 2.15
N LYS A 502 4.14 9.32 1.92
CA LYS A 502 4.15 8.02 1.24
C LYS A 502 4.87 8.08 -0.12
N TRP A 503 4.84 9.23 -0.76
CA TRP A 503 5.46 9.54 -2.05
C TRP A 503 6.74 10.38 -1.89
N HIS A 504 7.49 10.13 -0.83
CA HIS A 504 8.68 10.91 -0.47
C HIS A 504 9.74 10.98 -1.57
N VAL A 505 9.89 9.91 -2.32
CA VAL A 505 10.86 9.82 -3.43
C VAL A 505 10.68 10.92 -4.49
N LEU A 506 9.46 11.46 -4.64
CA LEU A 506 9.16 12.57 -5.53
C LEU A 506 9.56 13.94 -4.99
N VAL A 507 9.66 14.05 -3.68
CA VAL A 507 9.91 15.33 -2.99
C VAL A 507 11.39 15.50 -2.68
N GLN A 508 12.20 14.46 -2.89
CA GLN A 508 13.66 14.52 -2.82
C GLN A 508 14.19 15.21 -4.07
N GLN A 509 14.16 16.52 -4.08
CA GLN A 509 14.85 17.35 -5.10
C GLN A 509 16.28 17.63 -4.68
#